data_04a48193afc26080632b41382ac3fd82
#
_entry.id   04a48193afc26080632b41382ac3fd82
#
_cell.length_a   1.000
_cell.length_b   1.000
_cell.length_c   1.000
_cell.angle_alpha   90.00
_cell.angle_beta   90.00
_cell.angle_gamma   90.00
#
_symmetry.space_group_name_H-M   'P 1'
#
loop_
_entity.id
_entity.type
_entity.pdbx_description
1 polymer ?
#
loop_
_entity_poly.entity_id
_entity_poly.type
_entity_poly.pdbx_seq_one_letter_code
_entity_poly.pdbx_strand_id
1 'polypeptide(L)'
;MAKQGIDVAAQCRDLIEDIRKGIFSPVYLLMGEESYYPDLVCKEIIDNCIDESSKDFNELICYGADANADAVISAARQFPMMSDRVLVVLKEGQMLKSLESLSVYCESPLDSTVLVILMHGGGVDKRKALYKAVSKNGVVVDSPL
;
A
#
# COMPACT_ATOMS: atom_id res chain seq x y z
N MET A 1 23.30 10.92 5.17
CA MET A 1 23.14 10.75 5.04
C MET A 1 22.91 10.07 4.87
N ALA A 2 22.77 9.97 4.87
CA ALA A 2 22.41 9.50 4.70
C ALA A 2 22.18 8.71 4.51
N LYS A 3 22.05 8.89 4.76
CA LYS A 3 21.64 8.38 4.49
C LYS A 3 21.62 7.73 3.76
N GLN A 4 21.85 7.78 3.99
CA GLN A 4 21.90 7.27 3.28
C GLN A 4 21.37 6.28 2.76
N GLY A 5 21.74 6.27 2.76
CA GLY A 5 20.42 6.07 2.22
C GLY A 5 20.03 4.67 1.83
N ILE A 6 18.74 4.45 1.80
CA ILE A 6 18.17 3.19 1.34
C ILE A 6 18.29 3.12 -0.19
N ASP A 7 18.81 2.01 -0.69
CA ASP A 7 18.82 1.75 -2.13
C ASP A 7 17.41 1.26 -2.50
N VAL A 8 16.63 2.14 -3.11
CA VAL A 8 15.23 1.85 -3.46
C VAL A 8 15.13 0.69 -4.46
N ALA A 9 16.05 0.62 -5.42
CA ALA A 9 16.04 -0.49 -6.38
C ALA A 9 16.22 -1.84 -5.67
N ALA A 10 17.15 -1.91 -4.72
CA ALA A 10 17.39 -3.13 -3.95
C ALA A 10 16.21 -3.45 -3.05
N GLN A 11 15.65 -2.44 -2.38
CA GLN A 11 14.46 -2.61 -1.55
C GLN A 11 13.31 -3.20 -2.36
N CYS A 12 13.05 -2.64 -3.53
CA CYS A 12 11.93 -3.08 -4.36
C CYS A 12 12.16 -4.47 -4.93
N ARG A 13 13.38 -4.81 -5.29
CA ARG A 13 13.71 -6.15 -5.75
C ARG A 13 13.40 -7.18 -4.66
N ASP A 14 13.79 -6.89 -3.42
CA ASP A 14 13.54 -7.78 -2.30
C ASP A 14 12.05 -7.90 -2.00
N LEU A 15 11.31 -6.80 -2.05
CA LEU A 15 9.87 -6.81 -1.86
C LEU A 15 9.17 -7.65 -2.94
N ILE A 16 9.56 -7.48 -4.20
CA ILE A 16 8.96 -8.23 -5.30
C ILE A 16 9.23 -9.72 -5.16
N GLU A 17 10.45 -10.07 -4.75
CA GLU A 17 10.78 -11.47 -4.50
C GLU A 17 9.88 -12.07 -3.42
N ASP A 18 9.68 -11.36 -2.31
CA ASP A 18 8.77 -11.80 -1.25
C ASP A 18 7.33 -11.89 -1.73
N ILE A 19 6.86 -10.89 -2.46
CA ILE A 19 5.49 -10.87 -3.00
C ILE A 19 5.23 -12.08 -3.87
N ARG A 20 6.18 -12.43 -4.72
CA ARG A 20 6.05 -13.61 -5.60
C ARG A 20 6.04 -14.92 -4.84
N LYS A 21 6.58 -14.93 -3.62
CA LYS A 21 6.54 -16.09 -2.72
C LYS A 21 5.30 -16.11 -1.84
N GLY A 22 4.42 -15.13 -1.96
CA GLY A 22 3.23 -15.04 -1.12
C GLY A 22 3.47 -14.40 0.24
N ILE A 23 4.57 -13.68 0.41
CA ILE A 23 4.90 -12.98 1.66
C ILE A 23 4.52 -11.53 1.51
N PHE A 24 3.50 -11.10 2.27
CA PHE A 24 2.95 -9.74 2.18
C PHE A 24 2.99 -9.04 3.53
N SER A 25 3.22 -7.72 3.48
CA SER A 25 3.01 -6.85 4.63
C SER A 25 1.56 -6.38 4.64
N PRO A 26 1.01 -6.03 5.81
CA PRO A 26 -0.39 -5.59 5.87
C PRO A 26 -0.65 -4.24 5.22
N VAL A 27 0.35 -3.36 5.15
CA VAL A 27 0.21 -2.04 4.53
C VAL A 27 1.48 -1.69 3.76
N TYR A 28 1.29 -1.14 2.57
CA TYR A 28 2.38 -0.59 1.76
C TYR A 28 2.07 0.86 1.43
N LEU A 29 2.98 1.77 1.77
CA LEU A 29 2.92 3.15 1.33
C LEU A 29 3.98 3.32 0.24
N LEU A 30 3.53 3.44 -1.00
CA LEU A 30 4.39 3.50 -2.18
C LEU A 30 4.32 4.91 -2.73
N MET A 31 5.40 5.68 -2.59
CA MET A 31 5.40 7.10 -2.90
C MET A 31 6.76 7.56 -3.39
N GLY A 32 6.87 8.84 -3.66
CA GLY A 32 8.10 9.48 -4.07
C GLY A 32 7.95 10.21 -5.38
N GLU A 33 9.01 10.93 -5.76
CA GLU A 33 8.99 11.74 -6.98
C GLU A 33 9.20 10.91 -8.23
N GLU A 34 9.88 9.76 -8.08
CA GLU A 34 10.07 8.81 -9.18
C GLU A 34 9.04 7.68 -9.03
N SER A 35 8.17 7.50 -10.02
CA SER A 35 7.07 6.57 -9.91
C SER A 35 7.37 5.13 -10.36
N TYR A 36 8.50 4.90 -11.00
CA TYR A 36 8.81 3.58 -11.58
C TYR A 36 8.73 2.45 -10.56
N TYR A 37 9.47 2.56 -9.46
CA TYR A 37 9.51 1.50 -8.45
C TYR A 37 8.21 1.38 -7.65
N PRO A 38 7.58 2.48 -7.21
CA PRO A 38 6.27 2.37 -6.58
C PRO A 38 5.23 1.67 -7.46
N ASP A 39 5.18 2.03 -8.75
CA ASP A 39 4.24 1.42 -9.68
C ASP A 39 4.54 -0.07 -9.89
N LEU A 40 5.82 -0.41 -9.98
CA LEU A 40 6.24 -1.80 -10.17
C LEU A 40 5.84 -2.68 -8.98
N VAL A 41 6.08 -2.21 -7.75
CA VAL A 41 5.70 -2.96 -6.55
C VAL A 41 4.18 -3.10 -6.48
N CYS A 42 3.44 -2.03 -6.77
CA CYS A 42 1.98 -2.07 -6.77
C CYS A 42 1.46 -3.12 -7.76
N LYS A 43 2.00 -3.13 -8.96
CA LYS A 43 1.61 -4.11 -9.98
C LYS A 43 1.87 -5.54 -9.53
N GLU A 44 3.03 -5.79 -8.93
CA GLU A 44 3.36 -7.13 -8.44
C GLU A 44 2.40 -7.58 -7.33
N ILE A 45 2.01 -6.67 -6.45
CA ILE A 45 1.04 -6.99 -5.41
C ILE A 45 -0.30 -7.37 -6.03
N ILE A 46 -0.78 -6.58 -7.00
CA ILE A 46 -2.06 -6.84 -7.67
C ILE A 46 -2.02 -8.20 -8.39
N ASP A 47 -0.90 -8.51 -9.03
CA ASP A 47 -0.78 -9.75 -9.80
C ASP A 47 -0.67 -11.01 -8.93
N ASN A 48 -0.23 -10.87 -7.67
CA ASN A 48 0.12 -12.04 -6.84
C ASN A 48 -0.68 -12.18 -5.55
N CYS A 49 -1.44 -11.18 -5.13
CA CYS A 49 -2.06 -11.19 -3.80
C CYS A 49 -3.31 -12.05 -3.73
N ILE A 50 -4.19 -11.95 -4.72
CA ILE A 50 -5.48 -12.63 -4.71
C ILE A 50 -5.55 -13.53 -5.95
N ASP A 51 -6.02 -14.78 -5.76
CA ASP A 51 -6.26 -15.69 -6.89
C ASP A 51 -7.27 -15.09 -7.84
N GLU A 52 -7.03 -15.25 -9.14
CA GLU A 52 -7.89 -14.71 -10.18
C GLU A 52 -9.35 -15.08 -9.98
N SER A 53 -9.61 -16.31 -9.54
CA SER A 53 -10.97 -16.81 -9.34
C SER A 53 -11.72 -16.15 -8.19
N SER A 54 -11.02 -15.47 -7.27
CA SER A 54 -11.65 -14.85 -6.11
C SER A 54 -11.48 -13.32 -6.07
N LYS A 55 -10.91 -12.72 -7.11
CA LYS A 55 -10.68 -11.26 -7.15
C LYS A 55 -11.97 -10.46 -7.03
N ASP A 56 -13.06 -10.91 -7.65
CA ASP A 56 -14.33 -10.17 -7.62
C ASP A 56 -14.83 -9.89 -6.21
N PHE A 57 -14.50 -10.75 -5.25
CA PHE A 57 -14.99 -10.64 -3.89
C PHE A 57 -13.96 -10.11 -2.91
N ASN A 58 -12.68 -10.10 -3.29
CA ASN A 58 -11.59 -9.85 -2.34
C ASN A 58 -10.63 -8.75 -2.78
N GLU A 59 -10.85 -8.13 -3.93
CA GLU A 59 -9.97 -7.09 -4.42
C GLU A 59 -10.78 -5.83 -4.73
N LEU A 60 -10.33 -4.70 -4.16
CA LEU A 60 -10.87 -3.39 -4.48
C LEU A 60 -9.73 -2.50 -4.92
N ILE A 61 -9.85 -1.92 -6.13
CA ILE A 61 -8.92 -0.91 -6.62
C ILE A 61 -9.73 0.37 -6.76
N CYS A 62 -9.32 1.42 -6.07
CA CYS A 62 -10.01 2.70 -6.11
C CYS A 62 -9.00 3.84 -6.32
N TYR A 63 -9.52 5.02 -6.65
CA TYR A 63 -8.70 6.18 -6.97
C TYR A 63 -9.03 7.32 -6.02
N GLY A 64 -7.99 8.03 -5.57
CA GLY A 64 -8.13 9.04 -4.53
C GLY A 64 -9.18 10.12 -4.80
N ALA A 65 -9.31 10.56 -6.06
CA ALA A 65 -10.28 11.60 -6.41
C ALA A 65 -11.73 11.13 -6.22
N ASP A 66 -11.99 9.84 -6.36
CA ASP A 66 -13.35 9.26 -6.31
C ASP A 66 -13.63 8.50 -5.02
N ALA A 67 -12.67 8.41 -4.12
CA ALA A 67 -12.78 7.63 -2.89
C ALA A 67 -12.90 8.53 -1.67
N ASN A 68 -13.20 7.93 -0.52
CA ASN A 68 -13.06 8.61 0.77
C ASN A 68 -12.42 7.66 1.77
N ALA A 69 -11.82 8.24 2.82
CA ALA A 69 -11.05 7.44 3.78
C ALA A 69 -11.90 6.40 4.51
N ASP A 70 -13.15 6.75 4.86
CA ASP A 70 -14.02 5.81 5.57
C ASP A 70 -14.33 4.58 4.73
N ALA A 71 -14.57 4.77 3.43
CA ALA A 71 -14.83 3.66 2.51
C ALA A 71 -13.61 2.77 2.35
N VAL A 72 -12.42 3.38 2.26
CA VAL A 72 -11.16 2.61 2.18
C VAL A 72 -10.96 1.78 3.44
N ILE A 73 -11.16 2.39 4.61
CA ILE A 73 -11.01 1.69 5.90
C ILE A 73 -12.02 0.55 6.01
N SER A 74 -13.29 0.79 5.64
CA SER A 74 -14.32 -0.24 5.68
C SER A 74 -13.96 -1.42 4.79
N ALA A 75 -13.46 -1.15 3.58
CA ALA A 75 -13.01 -2.20 2.67
C ALA A 75 -11.85 -2.98 3.26
N ALA A 76 -10.90 -2.28 3.90
CA ALA A 76 -9.73 -2.91 4.49
C ALA A 76 -10.09 -3.80 5.70
N ARG A 77 -11.23 -3.56 6.32
CA ARG A 77 -11.71 -4.34 7.48
C ARG A 77 -12.63 -5.50 7.12
N GLN A 78 -12.88 -5.72 5.84
CA GLN A 78 -13.69 -6.85 5.39
C GLN A 78 -12.95 -8.17 5.62
N PHE A 79 -13.72 -9.23 5.92
CA PHE A 79 -13.13 -10.56 5.97
C PHE A 79 -13.03 -11.15 4.57
N PRO A 80 -11.96 -11.91 4.29
CA PRO A 80 -11.84 -12.53 2.97
C PRO A 80 -12.96 -13.55 2.72
N MET A 81 -13.36 -13.66 1.46
CA MET A 81 -14.38 -14.60 1.03
C MET A 81 -13.75 -15.58 0.04
N MET A 82 -13.62 -16.85 0.45
CA MET A 82 -13.03 -17.90 -0.38
C MET A 82 -11.59 -17.57 -0.80
N SER A 83 -10.87 -16.86 0.07
CA SER A 83 -9.50 -16.43 -0.13
C SER A 83 -8.87 -16.24 1.24
N ASP A 84 -7.54 -16.25 1.30
CA ASP A 84 -6.81 -15.99 2.54
C ASP A 84 -6.67 -14.50 2.83
N ARG A 85 -6.88 -13.66 1.84
CA ARG A 85 -6.62 -12.21 1.96
C ARG A 85 -7.66 -11.37 1.23
N VAL A 86 -7.74 -10.12 1.70
CA VAL A 86 -8.42 -9.02 1.00
C VAL A 86 -7.33 -8.07 0.53
N LEU A 87 -7.45 -7.58 -0.69
CA LEU A 87 -6.55 -6.55 -1.24
C LEU A 87 -7.33 -5.27 -1.48
N VAL A 88 -6.84 -4.17 -0.91
CA VAL A 88 -7.39 -2.83 -1.18
C VAL A 88 -6.26 -1.98 -1.71
N VAL A 89 -6.41 -1.46 -2.92
CA VAL A 89 -5.42 -0.60 -3.56
C VAL A 89 -6.02 0.78 -3.76
N LEU A 90 -5.42 1.77 -3.14
CA LEU A 90 -5.77 3.18 -3.34
C LEU A 90 -4.72 3.77 -4.28
N LYS A 91 -5.11 4.01 -5.53
CA LYS A 91 -4.26 4.67 -6.51
C LYS A 91 -4.51 6.17 -6.47
N GLU A 92 -3.52 6.95 -6.86
CA GLU A 92 -3.58 8.42 -6.80
C GLU A 92 -3.97 8.88 -5.40
N GLY A 93 -3.31 8.30 -4.40
CA GLY A 93 -3.62 8.58 -2.99
C GLY A 93 -3.49 10.03 -2.60
N GLN A 94 -2.64 10.80 -3.27
CA GLN A 94 -2.48 12.24 -3.02
C GLN A 94 -3.77 13.02 -3.28
N MET A 95 -4.71 12.44 -4.04
CA MET A 95 -5.99 13.07 -4.34
C MET A 95 -7.07 12.76 -3.31
N LEU A 96 -6.79 11.90 -2.35
CA LEU A 96 -7.75 11.57 -1.29
C LEU A 96 -7.76 12.67 -0.25
N LYS A 97 -8.91 13.31 -0.03
CA LYS A 97 -9.00 14.49 0.83
C LYS A 97 -8.62 14.22 2.28
N SER A 98 -9.00 13.11 2.82
CA SER A 98 -8.74 12.77 4.22
C SER A 98 -7.71 11.66 4.34
N LEU A 99 -6.64 11.75 3.55
CA LEU A 99 -5.60 10.71 3.51
C LEU A 99 -5.06 10.38 4.90
N GLU A 100 -4.81 11.39 5.73
CA GLU A 100 -4.26 11.18 7.08
C GLU A 100 -5.18 10.36 7.98
N SER A 101 -6.47 10.33 7.70
CA SER A 101 -7.42 9.51 8.46
C SER A 101 -7.13 8.01 8.34
N LEU A 102 -6.42 7.60 7.30
CA LEU A 102 -6.04 6.19 7.14
C LEU A 102 -5.09 5.72 8.22
N SER A 103 -4.45 6.66 8.96
CA SER A 103 -3.55 6.31 10.06
C SER A 103 -4.26 5.47 11.12
N VAL A 104 -5.56 5.70 11.33
CA VAL A 104 -6.35 4.96 12.31
C VAL A 104 -6.31 3.46 12.00
N TYR A 105 -6.52 3.11 10.72
CA TYR A 105 -6.43 1.71 10.31
C TYR A 105 -4.99 1.19 10.37
N CYS A 106 -4.04 2.00 9.90
CA CYS A 106 -2.65 1.57 9.79
C CYS A 106 -1.95 1.37 11.14
N GLU A 107 -2.51 1.92 12.22
CA GLU A 107 -2.00 1.69 13.56
C GLU A 107 -2.30 0.27 14.07
N SER A 108 -3.35 -0.35 13.54
CA SER A 108 -3.75 -1.71 13.91
C SER A 108 -4.33 -2.45 12.70
N PRO A 109 -3.50 -2.67 11.67
CA PRO A 109 -4.00 -3.31 10.45
C PRO A 109 -4.34 -4.77 10.66
N LEU A 110 -5.27 -5.28 9.87
CA LEU A 110 -5.64 -6.69 9.91
C LEU A 110 -4.61 -7.54 9.18
N ASP A 111 -4.27 -8.69 9.73
CA ASP A 111 -3.32 -9.62 9.12
C ASP A 111 -3.84 -10.21 7.81
N SER A 112 -5.17 -10.27 7.65
CA SER A 112 -5.79 -10.84 6.46
C SER A 112 -6.00 -9.84 5.33
N THR A 113 -5.60 -8.58 5.54
CA THR A 113 -5.76 -7.53 4.53
C THR A 113 -4.41 -7.01 4.08
N VAL A 114 -4.28 -6.74 2.79
CA VAL A 114 -3.16 -5.98 2.24
C VAL A 114 -3.73 -4.66 1.73
N LEU A 115 -3.32 -3.55 2.35
CA LEU A 115 -3.70 -2.20 1.93
C LEU A 115 -2.51 -1.56 1.23
N VAL A 116 -2.71 -1.12 0.00
CA VAL A 116 -1.68 -0.42 -0.77
C VAL A 116 -2.12 1.02 -0.97
N ILE A 117 -1.27 1.96 -0.58
CA ILE A 117 -1.48 3.38 -0.83
C ILE A 117 -0.41 3.82 -1.82
N LEU A 118 -0.82 4.05 -3.07
CA LEU A 118 0.09 4.45 -4.15
C LEU A 118 -0.11 5.94 -4.44
N MET A 119 0.99 6.68 -4.40
CA MET A 119 0.97 8.13 -4.62
C MET A 119 1.96 8.50 -5.71
N HIS A 120 1.62 9.48 -6.49
CA HIS A 120 2.49 10.03 -7.54
C HIS A 120 2.78 11.50 -7.28
N GLY A 121 4.00 11.91 -7.58
CA GLY A 121 4.38 13.31 -7.50
C GLY A 121 4.59 13.81 -6.08
N GLY A 122 5.15 12.99 -5.24
CA GLY A 122 5.42 13.35 -3.85
C GLY A 122 4.98 12.27 -2.89
N GLY A 123 4.70 12.64 -1.65
CA GLY A 123 4.34 11.64 -0.66
C GLY A 123 3.85 12.24 0.64
N VAL A 124 3.74 11.39 1.63
CA VAL A 124 3.31 11.75 2.97
C VAL A 124 4.49 12.27 3.78
N ASP A 125 4.28 13.35 4.50
CA ASP A 125 5.29 13.92 5.40
C ASP A 125 5.65 12.89 6.48
N LYS A 126 6.95 12.70 6.69
CA LYS A 126 7.48 11.72 7.65
C LYS A 126 7.07 12.00 9.10
N ARG A 127 6.66 13.23 9.40
CA ARG A 127 6.22 13.62 10.74
C ARG A 127 4.76 13.29 11.00
N LYS A 128 4.00 12.96 9.97
CA LYS A 128 2.56 12.69 10.08
C LYS A 128 2.28 11.29 10.61
N ALA A 129 1.12 11.14 11.23
CA ALA A 129 0.70 9.89 11.85
C ALA A 129 0.63 8.74 10.84
N LEU A 130 0.17 9.01 9.62
CA LEU A 130 0.07 7.98 8.60
C LEU A 130 1.44 7.39 8.27
N TYR A 131 2.43 8.24 8.02
CA TYR A 131 3.78 7.76 7.72
C TYR A 131 4.33 6.91 8.88
N LYS A 132 4.17 7.39 10.10
CA LYS A 132 4.67 6.69 11.29
C LYS A 132 4.00 5.34 11.48
N ALA A 133 2.68 5.28 11.28
CA ALA A 133 1.93 4.03 11.43
C ALA A 133 2.38 2.99 10.38
N VAL A 134 2.54 3.40 9.13
CA VAL A 134 2.98 2.47 8.08
C VAL A 134 4.43 2.05 8.29
N SER A 135 5.29 2.97 8.71
CA SER A 135 6.69 2.62 9.01
C SER A 135 6.80 1.58 10.10
N LYS A 136 5.92 1.65 11.09
CA LYS A 136 5.92 0.70 12.21
C LYS A 136 5.32 -0.65 11.83
N ASN A 137 4.23 -0.65 11.09
CA ASN A 137 3.41 -1.85 10.88
C ASN A 137 3.43 -2.40 9.45
N GLY A 138 4.06 -1.70 8.54
CA GLY A 138 4.09 -2.10 7.13
C GLY A 138 5.39 -1.68 6.45
N VAL A 139 5.27 -1.35 5.18
CA VAL A 139 6.43 -1.01 4.34
C VAL A 139 6.23 0.38 3.73
N VAL A 140 7.26 1.21 3.77
CA VAL A 140 7.30 2.48 3.06
C VAL A 140 8.36 2.38 1.97
N VAL A 141 7.96 2.67 0.73
CA VAL A 141 8.89 2.87 -0.38
C VAL A 141 8.80 4.35 -0.75
N ASP A 142 9.90 5.06 -0.61
CA ASP A 142 9.99 6.48 -0.95
C ASP A 142 11.06 6.61 -2.03
N SER A 143 10.62 6.73 -3.27
CA SER A 143 11.49 6.70 -4.43
C SER A 143 11.91 8.10 -4.84
N PRO A 144 13.17 8.49 -4.68
CA PRO A 144 13.64 9.83 -5.07
C PRO A 144 13.85 9.92 -6.57
N LEU A 145 13.93 11.13 -7.07
CA LEU A 145 14.30 11.37 -8.46
C LEU A 145 15.70 10.86 -8.77
#